data_ad27e7cee9962a1903b9c68855e73a03
#
_entry.id   ad27e7cee9962a1903b9c68855e73a03
#
_cell.length_a   1.000
_cell.length_b   1.000
_cell.length_c   1.000
_cell.angle_alpha   90.00
_cell.angle_beta   90.00
_cell.angle_gamma   90.00
#
_symmetry.space_group_name_H-M   'P 1'
#
loop_
_entity.id
_entity.type
_entity.pdbx_description
1 polymer ?
#
loop_
_entity_poly.entity_id
_entity_poly.type
_entity_poly.pdbx_seq_one_letter_code
_entity_poly.pdbx_strand_id
1 'polypeptide(L)'
;MRVYALLCLSAACLFTGVAWAQEANSGFELRTTVSAVSPESQQLTDAPRDGSPVTGGVRAILYPTWKLNSRWTISGAYQVISRPYFAEDFGTQGHGVKGELLQLNLSYVRFWEHNRSVVVRVGQMSSAFGAFLQRYDSMQNPLIGIPAAYGYYYNPVTFLGLVGAQVDATAGKFDARAQFVNSSPANRRSIFDNDQYGNWAGGAGYTIRQGLRVGGSAYYGPYLDRKYPYFFPGEADPKSLPASGVGLDVEWGWGHWNAWGEWQRFQMDYHVIPNFTQHTGYAEVRRTLNPRWYAAARIGYQRYSVGPGAQSYEFVAGFRPNPYQLIKFGYTVQQGAEYSGTQGNIAAIEFVTSFRAISLAKD
;
A
#
# COMPACT_ATOMS: atom_id res chain seq x y z
N MET A 1 -18.82 26.97 14.70
CA MET A 1 -19.39 25.93 13.81
C MET A 1 -18.67 25.82 12.45
N ARG A 2 -17.33 26.03 12.42
CA ARG A 2 -16.51 25.98 11.17
C ARG A 2 -15.29 25.06 11.25
N VAL A 3 -15.14 24.24 12.27
CA VAL A 3 -13.94 23.39 12.50
C VAL A 3 -14.12 21.93 12.02
N TYR A 4 -15.34 21.51 11.66
CA TYR A 4 -15.66 20.11 11.42
C TYR A 4 -15.59 19.65 9.95
N ALA A 5 -15.29 20.54 9.00
CA ALA A 5 -15.20 20.18 7.58
C ALA A 5 -13.84 19.54 7.17
N LEU A 6 -12.87 19.51 8.06
CA LEU A 6 -11.48 19.10 7.73
C LEU A 6 -11.19 17.60 7.91
N LEU A 7 -12.08 16.83 8.54
CA LEU A 7 -11.81 15.43 8.88
C LEU A 7 -12.34 14.40 7.87
N CYS A 8 -13.22 14.78 6.96
CA CYS A 8 -13.73 13.84 5.93
C CYS A 8 -12.85 13.74 4.67
N LEU A 9 -11.81 14.56 4.55
CA LEU A 9 -10.86 14.52 3.42
C LEU A 9 -9.66 13.59 3.66
N SER A 10 -9.54 12.99 4.83
CA SER A 10 -8.35 12.23 5.22
C SER A 10 -8.18 10.87 4.52
N ALA A 11 -9.25 10.28 4.01
CA ALA A 11 -9.15 8.97 3.33
C ALA A 11 -8.74 9.05 1.85
N ALA A 12 -8.96 10.19 1.19
CA ALA A 12 -8.58 10.38 -0.22
C ALA A 12 -7.23 11.08 -0.42
N CYS A 13 -6.58 11.56 0.65
CA CYS A 13 -5.46 12.50 0.58
C CYS A 13 -4.08 11.92 0.90
N LEU A 14 -3.90 10.61 0.95
CA LEU A 14 -2.62 10.05 1.39
C LEU A 14 -1.47 10.17 0.39
N PHE A 15 -1.74 10.63 -0.83
CA PHE A 15 -0.71 11.03 -1.79
C PHE A 15 -0.94 12.42 -2.41
N THR A 16 -1.90 13.17 -1.91
CA THR A 16 -2.07 14.55 -2.34
C THR A 16 -1.60 15.45 -1.21
N GLY A 17 -0.45 16.09 -1.38
CA GLY A 17 -0.03 17.24 -0.58
C GLY A 17 -1.01 18.45 -0.71
N VAL A 18 -2.28 18.18 -0.96
CA VAL A 18 -3.32 19.17 -1.31
C VAL A 18 -3.84 19.92 -0.10
N ALA A 19 -3.69 19.39 1.11
CA ALA A 19 -4.33 20.01 2.28
C ALA A 19 -3.66 21.31 2.77
N TRP A 20 -2.43 21.62 2.33
CA TRP A 20 -1.67 22.81 2.80
C TRP A 20 -1.32 23.83 1.71
N ALA A 21 -1.62 23.53 0.45
CA ALA A 21 -1.31 24.40 -0.67
C ALA A 21 -2.48 25.33 -1.06
N GLN A 22 -3.42 25.58 -0.15
CA GLN A 22 -4.61 26.36 -0.47
C GLN A 22 -4.36 27.87 -0.58
N GLU A 23 -3.19 28.35 -0.14
CA GLU A 23 -2.84 29.77 -0.20
C GLU A 23 -1.89 30.15 -1.35
N ALA A 24 -1.07 29.22 -1.85
CA ALA A 24 -0.19 29.49 -2.99
C ALA A 24 -0.76 28.98 -4.31
N ASN A 25 -0.78 29.81 -5.34
CA ASN A 25 -1.24 29.44 -6.68
C ASN A 25 -0.34 28.39 -7.36
N SER A 26 0.94 28.36 -7.01
CA SER A 26 1.92 27.38 -7.48
C SER A 26 2.99 27.12 -6.42
N GLY A 27 3.65 25.96 -6.46
CA GLY A 27 4.72 25.67 -5.50
C GLY A 27 5.26 24.26 -5.62
N PHE A 28 6.44 24.05 -5.06
CA PHE A 28 7.09 22.76 -4.95
C PHE A 28 7.28 22.38 -3.49
N GLU A 29 6.94 21.16 -3.14
CA GLU A 29 7.16 20.58 -1.82
C GLU A 29 7.82 19.21 -1.96
N LEU A 30 8.84 18.96 -1.13
CA LEU A 30 9.44 17.64 -0.97
C LEU A 30 9.25 17.20 0.49
N ARG A 31 8.42 16.21 0.69
CA ARG A 31 8.32 15.48 1.96
C ARG A 31 9.13 14.21 1.90
N THR A 32 9.66 13.81 3.05
CA THR A 32 10.47 12.60 3.17
C THR A 32 10.02 11.85 4.41
N THR A 33 9.81 10.54 4.27
CA THR A 33 9.65 9.62 5.40
C THR A 33 10.83 8.66 5.39
N VAL A 34 11.56 8.60 6.50
CA VAL A 34 12.65 7.65 6.72
C VAL A 34 12.23 6.70 7.83
N SER A 35 12.41 5.42 7.62
CA SER A 35 12.14 4.39 8.62
C SER A 35 13.28 3.40 8.71
N ALA A 36 13.58 2.96 9.92
CA ALA A 36 14.53 1.91 10.22
C ALA A 36 13.83 0.85 11.06
N VAL A 37 13.97 -0.40 10.70
CA VAL A 37 13.36 -1.54 11.39
C VAL A 37 14.42 -2.55 11.79
N SER A 38 14.28 -3.13 12.96
CA SER A 38 15.08 -4.26 13.43
C SER A 38 14.14 -5.37 13.88
N PRO A 39 13.88 -6.38 13.03
CA PRO A 39 13.13 -7.57 13.40
C PRO A 39 14.06 -8.62 14.02
N GLU A 40 13.55 -9.33 15.01
CA GLU A 40 14.23 -10.44 15.67
C GLU A 40 13.29 -11.65 15.80
N SER A 41 13.77 -12.81 15.39
CA SER A 41 13.11 -14.11 15.63
C SER A 41 14.18 -15.21 15.67
N GLN A 42 13.84 -16.35 16.27
CA GLN A 42 14.75 -17.49 16.29
C GLN A 42 15.11 -17.92 14.87
N GLN A 43 14.16 -18.00 13.98
CA GLN A 43 14.39 -18.37 12.58
C GLN A 43 15.31 -17.36 11.85
N LEU A 44 15.18 -16.06 12.10
CA LEU A 44 16.07 -15.04 11.55
C LEU A 44 17.46 -15.12 12.17
N THR A 45 17.57 -15.52 13.43
CA THR A 45 18.84 -15.70 14.13
C THR A 45 19.60 -16.93 13.62
N ASP A 46 18.87 -18.01 13.33
CA ASP A 46 19.45 -19.30 12.87
C ASP A 46 19.69 -19.31 11.35
N ALA A 47 19.15 -18.36 10.59
CA ALA A 47 19.39 -18.28 9.16
C ALA A 47 20.87 -18.01 8.86
N PRO A 48 21.48 -18.73 7.87
CA PRO A 48 22.84 -18.46 7.47
C PRO A 48 22.95 -17.03 6.96
N ARG A 49 23.71 -16.22 7.68
CA ARG A 49 23.98 -14.82 7.33
C ARG A 49 25.47 -14.67 7.15
N ASP A 50 25.89 -13.97 6.11
CA ASP A 50 27.29 -13.67 5.83
C ASP A 50 27.88 -12.73 6.91
N GLY A 51 27.94 -13.21 8.15
CA GLY A 51 28.70 -12.61 9.23
C GLY A 51 28.16 -11.31 9.85
N SER A 52 26.96 -10.85 9.52
CA SER A 52 26.39 -9.67 10.18
C SER A 52 25.54 -10.08 11.40
N PRO A 53 25.94 -9.68 12.62
CA PRO A 53 25.15 -9.94 13.83
C PRO A 53 23.93 -9.02 13.97
N VAL A 54 23.78 -8.02 13.10
CA VAL A 54 22.70 -7.03 13.19
C VAL A 54 21.66 -7.31 12.13
N THR A 55 20.45 -7.56 12.58
CA THR A 55 19.26 -7.65 11.73
C THR A 55 18.64 -6.28 11.66
N GLY A 56 18.59 -5.69 10.47
CA GLY A 56 18.01 -4.35 10.34
C GLY A 56 17.84 -3.93 8.90
N GLY A 57 16.83 -3.12 8.66
CA GLY A 57 16.51 -2.53 7.37
C GLY A 57 16.26 -1.03 7.47
N VAL A 58 16.55 -0.32 6.39
CA VAL A 58 16.29 1.13 6.26
C VAL A 58 15.51 1.39 4.99
N ARG A 59 14.52 2.26 5.08
CA ARG A 59 13.70 2.73 3.95
C ARG A 59 13.55 4.24 4.01
N ALA A 60 13.72 4.89 2.88
CA ALA A 60 13.38 6.29 2.68
C ALA A 60 12.38 6.42 1.54
N ILE A 61 11.31 7.17 1.73
CA ILE A 61 10.35 7.50 0.69
C ILE A 61 10.33 9.01 0.52
N LEU A 62 10.59 9.46 -0.71
CA LEU A 62 10.60 10.86 -1.12
C LEU A 62 9.29 11.16 -1.85
N TYR A 63 8.56 12.19 -1.44
CA TYR A 63 7.29 12.62 -2.02
C TYR A 63 7.42 14.01 -2.64
N PRO A 64 8.01 14.14 -3.85
CA PRO A 64 7.98 15.41 -4.57
C PRO A 64 6.56 15.73 -5.01
N THR A 65 6.10 16.93 -4.74
CA THR A 65 4.82 17.45 -5.17
C THR A 65 5.01 18.83 -5.76
N TRP A 66 4.65 19.01 -7.01
CA TRP A 66 4.70 20.28 -7.71
C TRP A 66 3.29 20.71 -8.10
N LYS A 67 2.76 21.68 -7.39
CA LYS A 67 1.51 22.34 -7.72
C LYS A 67 1.76 23.36 -8.83
N LEU A 68 1.24 23.10 -10.02
CA LEU A 68 1.39 23.98 -11.17
C LEU A 68 0.40 25.16 -11.10
N ASN A 69 -0.82 24.88 -10.64
CA ASN A 69 -1.89 25.85 -10.38
C ASN A 69 -2.97 25.23 -9.48
N SER A 70 -4.10 25.88 -9.31
CA SER A 70 -5.21 25.40 -8.47
C SER A 70 -5.82 24.07 -8.91
N ARG A 71 -5.58 23.60 -10.13
CA ARG A 71 -6.18 22.39 -10.71
C ARG A 71 -5.17 21.32 -11.08
N TRP A 72 -3.94 21.68 -11.39
CA TRP A 72 -2.94 20.76 -11.90
C TRP A 72 -1.79 20.56 -10.91
N THR A 73 -1.46 19.31 -10.66
CA THR A 73 -0.38 18.91 -9.75
C THR A 73 0.40 17.75 -10.34
N ILE A 74 1.72 17.81 -10.29
CA ILE A 74 2.60 16.67 -10.51
C ILE A 74 2.98 16.12 -9.14
N SER A 75 2.78 14.83 -8.92
CA SER A 75 3.15 14.15 -7.68
C SER A 75 3.93 12.88 -7.94
N GLY A 76 4.88 12.60 -7.07
CA GLY A 76 5.71 11.41 -7.13
C GLY A 76 5.90 10.77 -5.77
N ALA A 77 6.35 9.51 -5.80
CA ALA A 77 6.87 8.79 -4.66
C ALA A 77 8.04 7.93 -5.14
N TYR A 78 9.23 8.22 -4.62
CA TYR A 78 10.44 7.46 -4.91
C TYR A 78 10.94 6.80 -3.64
N GLN A 79 11.12 5.49 -3.67
CA GLN A 79 11.57 4.70 -2.52
C GLN A 79 13.02 4.28 -2.70
N VAL A 80 13.81 4.44 -1.65
CA VAL A 80 15.11 3.80 -1.46
C VAL A 80 14.97 2.85 -0.28
N ILE A 81 15.24 1.58 -0.51
CA ILE A 81 15.03 0.53 0.50
C ILE A 81 16.24 -0.39 0.55
N SER A 82 16.71 -0.71 1.75
CA SER A 82 17.68 -1.77 1.94
C SER A 82 17.03 -3.14 1.70
N ARG A 83 17.83 -4.11 1.32
CA ARG A 83 17.43 -5.52 1.33
C ARG A 83 18.25 -6.24 2.41
N PRO A 84 17.63 -6.84 3.40
CA PRO A 84 16.18 -6.90 3.68
C PRO A 84 15.63 -5.64 4.37
N TYR A 85 14.33 -5.43 4.29
CA TYR A 85 13.60 -4.41 5.06
C TYR A 85 12.34 -4.99 5.73
N PHE A 86 11.45 -5.63 4.98
CA PHE A 86 10.31 -6.34 5.54
C PHE A 86 10.76 -7.68 6.14
N ALA A 87 10.03 -8.18 7.13
CA ALA A 87 10.38 -9.43 7.80
C ALA A 87 10.53 -10.60 6.81
N GLU A 88 9.72 -10.63 5.77
CA GLU A 88 9.73 -11.62 4.71
C GLU A 88 11.04 -11.60 3.88
N ASP A 89 11.68 -10.45 3.78
CA ASP A 89 12.93 -10.32 3.01
C ASP A 89 14.15 -10.91 3.75
N PHE A 90 14.08 -11.07 5.08
CA PHE A 90 15.23 -11.55 5.87
C PHE A 90 15.54 -13.03 5.64
N GLY A 91 14.57 -13.82 5.19
CA GLY A 91 14.76 -15.20 4.76
C GLY A 91 15.32 -15.35 3.35
N THR A 92 15.49 -14.27 2.58
CA THR A 92 15.98 -14.29 1.21
C THR A 92 17.46 -13.86 1.16
N GLN A 93 18.20 -14.33 0.14
CA GLN A 93 19.61 -13.96 -0.08
C GLN A 93 19.80 -12.58 -0.74
N GLY A 94 18.79 -11.73 -0.71
CA GLY A 94 18.84 -10.41 -1.34
C GLY A 94 19.57 -9.40 -0.46
N HIS A 95 20.74 -8.93 -0.89
CA HIS A 95 21.50 -7.89 -0.22
C HIS A 95 21.52 -6.59 -1.01
N GLY A 96 21.81 -5.48 -0.33
CA GLY A 96 22.06 -4.18 -0.93
C GLY A 96 20.92 -3.18 -0.79
N VAL A 97 20.98 -2.14 -1.61
CA VAL A 97 20.02 -1.04 -1.62
C VAL A 97 19.35 -0.99 -2.98
N LYS A 98 18.04 -0.84 -2.98
CA LYS A 98 17.22 -0.73 -4.20
C LYS A 98 16.48 0.60 -4.24
N GLY A 99 16.56 1.29 -5.37
CA GLY A 99 15.73 2.45 -5.66
C GLY A 99 14.53 2.05 -6.53
N GLU A 100 13.35 2.55 -6.21
CA GLU A 100 12.12 2.27 -6.95
C GLU A 100 11.25 3.51 -7.07
N LEU A 101 10.81 3.80 -8.29
CA LEU A 101 9.77 4.79 -8.52
C LEU A 101 8.41 4.15 -8.23
N LEU A 102 7.80 4.53 -7.13
CA LEU A 102 6.48 4.01 -6.75
C LEU A 102 5.36 4.71 -7.51
N GLN A 103 5.49 6.02 -7.69
CA GLN A 103 4.50 6.85 -8.37
C GLN A 103 5.15 8.04 -9.04
N LEU A 104 4.62 8.42 -10.21
CA LEU A 104 4.89 9.69 -10.88
C LEU A 104 3.71 9.99 -11.80
N ASN A 105 2.88 10.92 -11.41
CA ASN A 105 1.67 11.22 -12.16
C ASN A 105 1.38 12.72 -12.24
N LEU A 106 0.70 13.11 -13.31
CA LEU A 106 0.05 14.39 -13.49
C LEU A 106 -1.41 14.23 -13.09
N SER A 107 -1.88 15.07 -12.19
CA SER A 107 -3.25 15.07 -11.68
C SER A 107 -3.97 16.35 -12.07
N TYR A 108 -5.20 16.20 -12.52
CA TYR A 108 -6.17 17.29 -12.68
C TYR A 108 -7.28 17.14 -11.65
N VAL A 109 -7.57 18.20 -10.91
CA VAL A 109 -8.59 18.22 -9.85
C VAL A 109 -9.64 19.25 -10.16
N ARG A 110 -10.90 18.87 -10.01
CA ARG A 110 -12.04 19.78 -10.07
C ARG A 110 -12.98 19.53 -8.91
N PHE A 111 -13.31 20.59 -8.20
CA PHE A 111 -14.29 20.59 -7.12
C PHE A 111 -15.56 21.32 -7.59
N TRP A 112 -16.70 20.86 -7.13
CA TRP A 112 -18.00 21.52 -7.26
C TRP A 112 -18.64 21.63 -5.87
N GLU A 113 -19.69 22.41 -5.80
CA GLU A 113 -20.51 22.51 -4.59
C GLU A 113 -21.07 21.14 -4.16
N HIS A 114 -21.53 21.03 -2.92
CA HIS A 114 -22.13 19.84 -2.35
C HIS A 114 -21.21 18.60 -2.25
N ASN A 115 -19.94 18.80 -1.88
CA ASN A 115 -18.94 17.71 -1.73
C ASN A 115 -18.81 16.83 -2.98
N ARG A 116 -18.72 17.45 -4.14
CA ARG A 116 -18.46 16.75 -5.41
C ARG A 116 -17.06 17.06 -5.89
N SER A 117 -16.34 16.04 -6.28
CA SER A 117 -15.01 16.21 -6.88
C SER A 117 -14.72 15.14 -7.90
N VAL A 118 -13.87 15.49 -8.85
CA VAL A 118 -13.26 14.54 -9.79
C VAL A 118 -11.76 14.81 -9.80
N VAL A 119 -10.98 13.74 -9.73
CA VAL A 119 -9.53 13.75 -9.91
C VAL A 119 -9.18 12.81 -11.05
N VAL A 120 -8.52 13.32 -12.06
CA VAL A 120 -7.98 12.51 -13.16
C VAL A 120 -6.47 12.46 -13.01
N ARG A 121 -5.90 11.25 -13.04
CA ARG A 121 -4.45 11.03 -12.96
C ARG A 121 -3.97 10.29 -14.20
N VAL A 122 -2.81 10.67 -14.70
CA VAL A 122 -2.12 9.99 -15.81
C VAL A 122 -0.65 9.85 -15.45
N GLY A 123 -0.10 8.66 -15.68
CA GLY A 123 1.29 8.33 -15.37
C GLY A 123 1.42 7.04 -14.57
N GLN A 124 2.44 6.97 -13.74
CA GLN A 124 2.71 5.83 -12.89
C GLN A 124 2.00 6.00 -11.53
N MET A 125 1.21 5.01 -11.13
CA MET A 125 0.38 5.05 -9.93
C MET A 125 0.23 3.67 -9.31
N SER A 126 -0.22 3.57 -8.06
CA SER A 126 -0.55 2.30 -7.40
C SER A 126 -1.87 1.74 -7.93
N SER A 127 -2.10 0.45 -7.73
CA SER A 127 -3.35 -0.21 -8.10
C SER A 127 -4.57 0.44 -7.42
N ALA A 128 -5.66 0.57 -8.17
CA ALA A 128 -6.95 0.98 -7.64
C ALA A 128 -7.71 -0.18 -6.96
N PHE A 129 -7.19 -1.41 -7.03
CA PHE A 129 -7.74 -2.57 -6.33
C PHE A 129 -7.25 -2.61 -4.88
N GLY A 130 -8.16 -2.81 -3.94
CA GLY A 130 -7.86 -2.88 -2.51
C GLY A 130 -7.80 -1.51 -1.80
N ALA A 131 -7.71 -1.52 -0.48
CA ALA A 131 -7.82 -0.32 0.37
C ALA A 131 -6.56 0.02 1.19
N PHE A 132 -5.70 -0.96 1.51
CA PHE A 132 -4.54 -0.76 2.39
C PHE A 132 -3.47 0.18 1.81
N LEU A 133 -3.30 0.25 0.48
CA LEU A 133 -2.20 0.99 -0.16
C LEU A 133 -2.10 2.46 0.28
N GLN A 134 -3.20 3.04 0.69
CA GLN A 134 -3.24 4.40 1.24
C GLN A 134 -2.46 4.54 2.56
N ARG A 135 -2.19 3.43 3.26
CA ARG A 135 -1.50 3.38 4.55
C ARG A 135 -0.13 2.69 4.45
N TYR A 136 0.43 2.59 3.24
CA TYR A 136 1.72 1.93 2.99
C TYR A 136 2.91 2.62 3.67
N ASP A 137 2.87 3.95 3.80
CA ASP A 137 3.91 4.72 4.49
C ASP A 137 3.97 4.36 5.98
N SER A 138 5.17 4.14 6.51
CA SER A 138 5.38 3.77 7.92
C SER A 138 4.84 4.78 8.92
N MET A 139 4.75 6.06 8.56
CA MET A 139 4.13 7.08 9.41
C MET A 139 2.61 6.94 9.48
N GLN A 140 1.99 6.39 8.42
CA GLN A 140 0.54 6.19 8.29
C GLN A 140 0.09 4.81 8.76
N ASN A 141 0.92 3.78 8.53
CA ASN A 141 0.64 2.43 9.01
C ASN A 141 0.82 2.38 10.53
N PRO A 142 -0.21 2.03 11.31
CA PRO A 142 -0.08 1.94 12.77
C PRO A 142 0.71 0.71 13.22
N LEU A 143 0.93 -0.26 12.31
CA LEU A 143 1.68 -1.49 12.54
C LEU A 143 3.05 -1.41 11.85
N ILE A 144 3.91 -2.41 12.09
CA ILE A 144 5.22 -2.50 11.43
C ILE A 144 5.07 -3.24 10.10
N GLY A 145 4.39 -4.38 10.11
CA GLY A 145 4.13 -5.19 8.94
C GLY A 145 3.06 -4.62 8.02
N ILE A 146 2.95 -5.21 6.85
CA ILE A 146 1.85 -4.98 5.90
C ILE A 146 0.90 -6.18 5.93
N PRO A 147 -0.39 -6.02 5.60
CA PRO A 147 -1.28 -7.17 5.51
C PRO A 147 -0.79 -8.14 4.44
N ALA A 148 -0.91 -9.43 4.71
CA ALA A 148 -0.44 -10.49 3.83
C ALA A 148 -1.02 -10.40 2.40
N ALA A 149 -2.23 -9.87 2.23
CA ALA A 149 -2.83 -9.58 0.92
C ALA A 149 -2.01 -8.63 0.03
N TYR A 150 -1.09 -7.87 0.61
CA TYR A 150 -0.25 -6.87 -0.06
C TYR A 150 1.23 -7.24 0.00
N GLY A 151 1.55 -8.42 0.47
CA GLY A 151 2.90 -8.92 0.59
C GLY A 151 3.47 -9.47 -0.71
N TYR A 152 4.65 -10.03 -0.59
CA TYR A 152 5.49 -10.51 -1.69
C TYR A 152 4.91 -11.72 -2.45
N TYR A 153 5.27 -11.90 -3.68
CA TYR A 153 5.16 -13.04 -4.59
C TYR A 153 3.78 -13.43 -5.15
N TYR A 154 2.77 -13.69 -4.36
CA TYR A 154 1.49 -14.21 -4.88
C TYR A 154 0.31 -13.27 -4.61
N ASN A 155 0.60 -12.03 -4.25
CA ASN A 155 -0.43 -11.09 -3.90
C ASN A 155 -0.78 -10.18 -5.09
N PRO A 156 -2.05 -10.08 -5.42
CA PRO A 156 -2.52 -9.38 -6.61
C PRO A 156 -2.38 -7.88 -6.52
N VAL A 157 -2.20 -7.36 -5.32
CA VAL A 157 -2.13 -5.91 -5.10
C VAL A 157 -0.69 -5.48 -4.97
N THR A 158 -0.24 -4.59 -5.84
CA THR A 158 1.09 -4.01 -5.78
C THR A 158 1.03 -2.54 -5.38
N PHE A 159 2.01 -2.12 -4.59
CA PHE A 159 2.25 -0.70 -4.32
C PHE A 159 2.93 0.00 -5.47
N LEU A 160 3.53 -0.77 -6.35
CA LEU A 160 4.48 -0.27 -7.33
C LEU A 160 3.77 0.22 -8.56
N GLY A 161 4.34 1.23 -9.13
CA GLY A 161 3.72 2.03 -10.14
C GLY A 161 3.27 1.25 -11.37
N LEU A 162 2.00 1.27 -11.61
CA LEU A 162 1.34 0.83 -12.81
C LEU A 162 1.13 2.03 -13.70
N VAL A 163 1.55 1.92 -14.98
CA VAL A 163 1.47 3.03 -15.94
C VAL A 163 0.11 3.06 -16.60
N GLY A 164 -0.59 4.18 -16.51
CA GLY A 164 -1.91 4.31 -17.12
C GLY A 164 -2.66 5.57 -16.72
N ALA A 165 -3.97 5.46 -16.62
CA ALA A 165 -4.87 6.52 -16.22
C ALA A 165 -5.85 6.05 -15.14
N GLN A 166 -6.23 6.98 -14.26
CA GLN A 166 -7.19 6.74 -13.19
C GLN A 166 -8.11 7.95 -13.06
N VAL A 167 -9.36 7.68 -12.77
CA VAL A 167 -10.37 8.67 -12.40
C VAL A 167 -10.88 8.34 -11.02
N ASP A 168 -10.84 9.30 -10.10
CA ASP A 168 -11.49 9.23 -8.79
C ASP A 168 -12.61 10.27 -8.77
N ALA A 169 -13.78 9.88 -8.30
CA ALA A 169 -14.95 10.74 -8.18
C ALA A 169 -15.55 10.64 -6.79
N THR A 170 -15.99 11.79 -6.26
CA THR A 170 -16.74 11.85 -4.99
C THR A 170 -18.02 12.61 -5.22
N ALA A 171 -19.14 12.09 -4.72
CA ALA A 171 -20.45 12.73 -4.80
C ALA A 171 -21.23 12.52 -3.50
N GLY A 172 -21.19 13.52 -2.62
CA GLY A 172 -21.81 13.45 -1.30
C GLY A 172 -21.21 12.36 -0.43
N LYS A 173 -21.92 11.25 -0.24
CA LYS A 173 -21.50 10.09 0.54
C LYS A 173 -20.86 8.98 -0.29
N PHE A 174 -20.90 9.09 -1.60
CA PHE A 174 -20.32 8.10 -2.53
C PHE A 174 -18.93 8.52 -2.96
N ASP A 175 -18.03 7.57 -3.04
CA ASP A 175 -16.74 7.65 -3.70
C ASP A 175 -16.60 6.50 -4.70
N ALA A 176 -15.90 6.76 -5.80
CA ALA A 176 -15.64 5.76 -6.83
C ALA A 176 -14.27 6.02 -7.46
N ARG A 177 -13.64 4.97 -7.93
CA ARG A 177 -12.38 5.03 -8.69
C ARG A 177 -12.40 4.01 -9.80
N ALA A 178 -11.83 4.38 -10.94
CA ALA A 178 -11.63 3.50 -12.09
C ALA A 178 -10.24 3.73 -12.65
N GLN A 179 -9.53 2.67 -12.97
CA GLN A 179 -8.16 2.68 -13.44
C GLN A 179 -8.00 1.74 -14.63
N PHE A 180 -7.30 2.21 -15.65
CA PHE A 180 -6.79 1.39 -16.73
C PHE A 180 -5.28 1.57 -16.81
N VAL A 181 -4.54 0.47 -16.76
CA VAL A 181 -3.09 0.48 -16.78
C VAL A 181 -2.52 -0.51 -17.81
N ASN A 182 -1.36 -0.20 -18.33
CA ASN A 182 -0.62 -1.03 -19.29
C ASN A 182 0.48 -1.84 -18.57
N SER A 183 0.19 -2.38 -17.40
CA SER A 183 1.10 -3.19 -16.62
C SER A 183 0.31 -4.10 -15.69
N SER A 184 0.88 -5.24 -15.33
CA SER A 184 0.28 -6.11 -14.32
C SER A 184 1.01 -6.00 -12.97
N PRO A 185 0.36 -6.36 -11.87
CA PRO A 185 1.00 -6.40 -10.56
C PRO A 185 2.26 -7.26 -10.50
N ALA A 186 2.30 -8.38 -11.19
CA ALA A 186 3.47 -9.26 -11.24
C ALA A 186 4.55 -8.78 -12.23
N ASN A 187 4.16 -8.07 -13.26
CA ASN A 187 5.04 -7.63 -14.33
C ASN A 187 5.09 -6.09 -14.39
N ARG A 188 5.64 -5.50 -13.36
CA ARG A 188 5.82 -4.05 -13.23
C ARG A 188 6.74 -3.51 -14.32
N ARG A 189 6.34 -2.40 -14.90
CA ARG A 189 7.12 -1.72 -15.93
C ARG A 189 7.35 -0.28 -15.56
N SER A 190 8.47 0.22 -16.01
CA SER A 190 8.74 1.65 -15.94
C SER A 190 7.83 2.40 -16.92
N ILE A 191 7.71 3.69 -16.71
CA ILE A 191 6.97 4.59 -17.61
C ILE A 191 7.47 4.53 -19.07
N PHE A 192 8.70 4.06 -19.28
CA PHE A 192 9.34 3.97 -20.59
C PHE A 192 9.20 2.59 -21.24
N ASP A 193 8.71 1.58 -20.51
CA ASP A 193 8.51 0.25 -21.05
C ASP A 193 7.15 0.17 -21.76
N ASN A 194 7.17 -0.24 -23.02
CA ASN A 194 5.96 -0.46 -23.79
C ASN A 194 5.47 -1.89 -23.56
N ASP A 195 4.66 -2.07 -22.55
CA ASP A 195 4.04 -3.35 -22.25
C ASP A 195 2.60 -3.39 -22.77
N GLN A 196 2.14 -4.53 -23.26
CA GLN A 196 0.80 -4.67 -23.80
C GLN A 196 -0.14 -5.37 -22.80
N TYR A 197 0.07 -5.16 -21.50
CA TYR A 197 -0.74 -5.72 -20.44
C TYR A 197 -1.85 -4.75 -20.04
N GLY A 198 -2.95 -4.72 -20.79
CA GLY A 198 -4.12 -3.92 -20.41
C GLY A 198 -4.85 -4.50 -19.21
N ASN A 199 -4.90 -3.77 -18.10
CA ASN A 199 -5.57 -4.16 -16.87
C ASN A 199 -6.57 -3.11 -16.43
N TRP A 200 -7.72 -3.57 -15.93
CA TRP A 200 -8.75 -2.76 -15.32
C TRP A 200 -8.80 -3.00 -13.83
N ALA A 201 -8.84 -1.94 -13.08
CA ALA A 201 -9.10 -2.00 -11.63
C ALA A 201 -10.02 -0.86 -11.24
N GLY A 202 -10.79 -1.04 -10.20
CA GLY A 202 -11.64 0.03 -9.70
C GLY A 202 -12.33 -0.35 -8.41
N GLY A 203 -13.06 0.60 -7.85
CA GLY A 203 -13.83 0.37 -6.65
C GLY A 203 -14.81 1.50 -6.39
N ALA A 204 -15.73 1.27 -5.50
CA ALA A 204 -16.68 2.25 -5.02
C ALA A 204 -16.89 2.09 -3.51
N GLY A 205 -17.25 3.17 -2.86
CA GLY A 205 -17.55 3.19 -1.44
C GLY A 205 -18.73 4.08 -1.09
N TYR A 206 -19.27 3.82 0.07
CA TYR A 206 -20.36 4.59 0.64
C TYR A 206 -20.09 4.91 2.12
N THR A 207 -20.12 6.18 2.47
CA THR A 207 -20.04 6.65 3.84
C THR A 207 -21.44 6.60 4.47
N ILE A 208 -21.67 5.56 5.27
CA ILE A 208 -22.96 5.34 5.94
C ILE A 208 -23.25 6.50 6.91
N ARG A 209 -22.25 6.81 7.73
CA ARG A 209 -22.23 7.95 8.65
C ARG A 209 -20.80 8.45 8.81
N GLN A 210 -20.63 9.60 9.42
CA GLN A 210 -19.29 10.11 9.74
C GLN A 210 -18.48 9.05 10.50
N GLY A 211 -17.29 8.73 9.99
CA GLY A 211 -16.39 7.73 10.53
C GLY A 211 -16.73 6.28 10.17
N LEU A 212 -17.76 5.98 9.38
CA LEU A 212 -18.04 4.62 8.90
C LEU A 212 -18.24 4.60 7.39
N ARG A 213 -17.27 4.00 6.70
CA ARG A 213 -17.30 3.76 5.26
C ARG A 213 -17.25 2.26 4.98
N VAL A 214 -18.00 1.83 3.97
CA VAL A 214 -17.90 0.50 3.37
C VAL A 214 -17.60 0.64 1.90
N GLY A 215 -16.83 -0.28 1.34
CA GLY A 215 -16.44 -0.23 -0.05
C GLY A 215 -16.23 -1.59 -0.66
N GLY A 216 -16.04 -1.60 -1.96
CA GLY A 216 -15.65 -2.78 -2.71
C GLY A 216 -14.78 -2.40 -3.89
N SER A 217 -13.98 -3.34 -4.34
CA SER A 217 -13.09 -3.18 -5.48
C SER A 217 -13.10 -4.41 -6.38
N ALA A 218 -12.75 -4.21 -7.64
CA ALA A 218 -12.63 -5.27 -8.63
C ALA A 218 -11.38 -5.06 -9.48
N TYR A 219 -10.85 -6.16 -10.00
CA TYR A 219 -9.70 -6.22 -10.88
C TYR A 219 -9.97 -7.22 -12.01
N TYR A 220 -9.48 -6.91 -13.23
CA TYR A 220 -9.50 -7.84 -14.34
C TYR A 220 -8.36 -7.52 -15.33
N GLY A 221 -7.62 -8.55 -15.72
CA GLY A 221 -6.59 -8.48 -16.76
C GLY A 221 -5.43 -9.43 -16.53
N PRO A 222 -4.46 -9.47 -17.44
CA PRO A 222 -3.28 -10.32 -17.30
C PRO A 222 -2.52 -10.01 -16.01
N TYR A 223 -2.07 -11.06 -15.33
CA TYR A 223 -1.37 -10.94 -14.04
C TYR A 223 0.07 -11.45 -14.10
N LEU A 224 0.33 -12.51 -14.86
CA LEU A 224 1.57 -13.27 -14.82
C LEU A 224 2.75 -12.53 -15.45
N ASP A 225 3.94 -12.78 -14.92
CA ASP A 225 5.20 -12.33 -15.50
C ASP A 225 5.42 -12.93 -16.90
N ARG A 226 6.04 -12.18 -17.81
CA ARG A 226 6.39 -12.64 -19.16
C ARG A 226 7.31 -13.85 -19.21
N LYS A 227 8.06 -14.10 -18.13
CA LYS A 227 8.96 -15.24 -18.00
C LYS A 227 8.25 -16.51 -17.59
N TYR A 228 6.97 -16.42 -17.25
CA TYR A 228 6.17 -17.54 -16.78
C TYR A 228 6.25 -18.78 -17.69
N PRO A 229 6.17 -18.70 -19.02
CA PRO A 229 6.27 -19.85 -19.92
C PRO A 229 7.57 -20.64 -19.80
N TYR A 230 8.66 -20.02 -19.34
CA TYR A 230 9.93 -20.74 -19.13
C TYR A 230 9.86 -21.72 -17.96
N PHE A 231 8.99 -21.48 -16.99
CA PHE A 231 8.80 -22.35 -15.83
C PHE A 231 7.75 -23.43 -16.06
N PHE A 232 6.83 -23.20 -17.01
CA PHE A 232 5.71 -24.11 -17.31
C PHE A 232 5.62 -24.29 -18.83
N PRO A 233 6.44 -25.23 -19.41
CA PRO A 233 6.41 -25.49 -20.83
C PRO A 233 5.01 -25.89 -21.30
N GLY A 234 4.55 -25.28 -22.39
CA GLY A 234 3.20 -25.50 -22.93
C GLY A 234 2.12 -24.59 -22.39
N GLU A 235 2.45 -23.70 -21.44
CA GLU A 235 1.51 -22.66 -20.99
C GLU A 235 1.33 -21.57 -22.06
N ALA A 236 0.15 -20.98 -22.07
CA ALA A 236 -0.18 -19.91 -23.00
C ALA A 236 0.61 -18.61 -22.71
N ASP A 237 0.63 -17.69 -23.67
CA ASP A 237 1.22 -16.36 -23.47
C ASP A 237 0.58 -15.69 -22.25
N PRO A 238 1.36 -15.19 -21.26
CA PRO A 238 0.88 -14.50 -20.09
C PRO A 238 -0.16 -13.39 -20.35
N LYS A 239 -0.11 -12.78 -21.52
CA LYS A 239 -1.11 -11.78 -21.94
C LYS A 239 -2.51 -12.35 -22.11
N SER A 240 -2.61 -13.64 -22.47
CA SER A 240 -3.88 -14.34 -22.68
C SER A 240 -4.41 -15.02 -21.42
N LEU A 241 -3.67 -15.00 -20.32
CA LEU A 241 -4.04 -15.59 -19.04
C LEU A 241 -4.57 -14.50 -18.09
N PRO A 242 -5.89 -14.29 -18.04
CA PRO A 242 -6.46 -13.27 -17.18
C PRO A 242 -6.41 -13.68 -15.72
N ALA A 243 -6.39 -12.67 -14.88
CA ALA A 243 -6.74 -12.80 -13.48
C ALA A 243 -7.96 -11.93 -13.19
N SER A 244 -8.78 -12.35 -12.25
CA SER A 244 -9.91 -11.60 -11.75
C SER A 244 -9.83 -11.46 -10.23
N GLY A 245 -10.19 -10.31 -9.71
CA GLY A 245 -10.21 -10.03 -8.29
C GLY A 245 -11.46 -9.28 -7.87
N VAL A 246 -11.95 -9.61 -6.69
CA VAL A 246 -12.98 -8.84 -5.99
C VAL A 246 -12.56 -8.61 -4.55
N GLY A 247 -12.84 -7.45 -4.00
CA GLY A 247 -12.52 -7.07 -2.63
C GLY A 247 -13.65 -6.31 -1.97
N LEU A 248 -13.76 -6.47 -0.67
CA LEU A 248 -14.65 -5.69 0.20
C LEU A 248 -13.82 -5.04 1.28
N ASP A 249 -14.09 -3.79 1.59
CA ASP A 249 -13.40 -3.03 2.62
C ASP A 249 -14.35 -2.30 3.56
N VAL A 250 -13.90 -2.11 4.78
CA VAL A 250 -14.58 -1.31 5.80
C VAL A 250 -13.57 -0.44 6.53
N GLU A 251 -13.94 0.80 6.76
CA GLU A 251 -13.20 1.75 7.58
C GLU A 251 -14.14 2.34 8.64
N TRP A 252 -13.69 2.31 9.89
CA TRP A 252 -14.45 2.83 11.02
C TRP A 252 -13.57 3.67 11.95
N GLY A 253 -14.07 4.85 12.31
CA GLY A 253 -13.44 5.76 13.26
C GLY A 253 -14.48 6.31 14.24
N TRP A 254 -14.22 6.13 15.54
CA TRP A 254 -15.06 6.68 16.59
C TRP A 254 -14.27 6.99 17.85
N GLY A 255 -14.33 8.23 18.31
CA GLY A 255 -13.58 8.69 19.48
C GLY A 255 -12.08 8.46 19.31
N HIS A 256 -11.50 7.62 20.15
CA HIS A 256 -10.09 7.26 20.14
C HIS A 256 -9.78 5.98 19.34
N TRP A 257 -10.77 5.38 18.68
CA TRP A 257 -10.66 4.13 17.96
C TRP A 257 -10.68 4.34 16.47
N ASN A 258 -9.81 3.60 15.76
CA ASN A 258 -9.89 3.40 14.32
C ASN A 258 -9.83 1.89 14.04
N ALA A 259 -10.64 1.42 13.11
CA ALA A 259 -10.60 0.05 12.65
C ALA A 259 -10.69 0.00 11.14
N TRP A 260 -10.02 -0.97 10.55
CA TRP A 260 -10.01 -1.26 9.13
C TRP A 260 -10.16 -2.76 8.93
N GLY A 261 -10.87 -3.13 7.90
CA GLY A 261 -10.97 -4.52 7.49
C GLY A 261 -11.02 -4.62 5.98
N GLU A 262 -10.46 -5.68 5.46
CA GLU A 262 -10.49 -5.96 4.04
C GLU A 262 -10.53 -7.47 3.82
N TRP A 263 -11.32 -7.90 2.86
CA TRP A 263 -11.34 -9.23 2.33
C TRP A 263 -11.21 -9.17 0.80
N GLN A 264 -10.40 -10.09 0.25
CA GLN A 264 -10.15 -10.19 -1.18
C GLN A 264 -10.23 -11.65 -1.62
N ARG A 265 -10.84 -11.86 -2.78
CA ARG A 265 -10.72 -13.09 -3.55
C ARG A 265 -10.03 -12.74 -4.86
N PHE A 266 -9.00 -13.50 -5.20
CA PHE A 266 -8.26 -13.32 -6.43
C PHE A 266 -8.09 -14.68 -7.11
N GLN A 267 -8.35 -14.75 -8.41
CA GLN A 267 -8.23 -15.96 -9.22
C GLN A 267 -7.31 -15.67 -10.40
N MET A 268 -6.37 -16.55 -10.62
CA MET A 268 -5.46 -16.55 -11.77
C MET A 268 -5.77 -17.78 -12.62
N ASP A 269 -6.01 -17.57 -13.90
CA ASP A 269 -6.33 -18.62 -14.85
C ASP A 269 -5.06 -19.14 -15.52
N TYR A 270 -4.98 -20.47 -15.68
CA TYR A 270 -3.91 -21.20 -16.30
C TYR A 270 -4.46 -22.19 -17.30
N HIS A 271 -3.68 -22.61 -18.29
CA HIS A 271 -4.06 -23.63 -19.27
C HIS A 271 -3.53 -25.02 -18.90
N VAL A 272 -2.28 -25.09 -18.43
CA VAL A 272 -1.58 -26.35 -18.17
C VAL A 272 -1.78 -26.85 -16.74
N ILE A 273 -1.99 -25.95 -15.78
CA ILE A 273 -2.21 -26.30 -14.38
C ILE A 273 -3.58 -25.80 -13.92
N PRO A 274 -4.13 -26.34 -12.81
CA PRO A 274 -5.38 -25.84 -12.25
C PRO A 274 -5.33 -24.36 -11.91
N ASN A 275 -6.44 -23.68 -12.10
CA ASN A 275 -6.59 -22.27 -11.74
C ASN A 275 -6.26 -22.05 -10.25
N PHE A 276 -5.48 -21.02 -10.00
CA PHE A 276 -5.09 -20.66 -8.65
C PHE A 276 -6.07 -19.64 -8.07
N THR A 277 -6.72 -19.98 -6.97
CA THR A 277 -7.60 -19.07 -6.25
C THR A 277 -7.03 -18.76 -4.88
N GLN A 278 -7.00 -17.48 -4.54
CA GLN A 278 -6.55 -16.98 -3.26
C GLN A 278 -7.68 -16.22 -2.57
N HIS A 279 -7.89 -16.49 -1.29
CA HIS A 279 -8.70 -15.71 -0.37
C HIS A 279 -7.81 -15.14 0.69
N THR A 280 -7.81 -13.82 0.83
CA THR A 280 -7.03 -13.12 1.82
C THR A 280 -7.90 -12.11 2.56
N GLY A 281 -7.52 -11.79 3.77
CA GLY A 281 -8.21 -10.75 4.51
C GLY A 281 -7.45 -10.34 5.74
N TYR A 282 -7.81 -9.18 6.26
CA TYR A 282 -7.34 -8.71 7.56
C TYR A 282 -8.41 -7.89 8.27
N ALA A 283 -8.31 -7.86 9.57
CA ALA A 283 -8.97 -6.89 10.44
C ALA A 283 -7.92 -6.22 11.32
N GLU A 284 -7.97 -4.91 11.39
CA GLU A 284 -7.00 -4.08 12.09
C GLU A 284 -7.71 -3.07 12.97
N VAL A 285 -7.18 -2.83 14.16
CA VAL A 285 -7.69 -1.84 15.09
C VAL A 285 -6.55 -1.03 15.69
N ARG A 286 -6.76 0.27 15.84
CA ARG A 286 -5.89 1.18 16.59
C ARG A 286 -6.67 1.92 17.65
N ARG A 287 -6.13 2.01 18.85
CA ARG A 287 -6.63 2.86 19.93
C ARG A 287 -5.58 3.91 20.30
N THR A 288 -5.95 5.17 20.21
CA THR A 288 -5.13 6.27 20.73
C THR A 288 -5.36 6.33 22.24
N LEU A 289 -4.30 6.12 23.02
CA LEU A 289 -4.35 6.12 24.50
C LEU A 289 -4.21 7.54 25.04
N ASN A 290 -3.30 8.31 24.45
CA ASN A 290 -3.08 9.73 24.72
C ASN A 290 -2.35 10.36 23.48
N PRO A 291 -2.03 11.66 23.45
CA PRO A 291 -1.39 12.31 22.30
C PRO A 291 -0.06 11.67 21.85
N ARG A 292 0.63 10.97 22.76
CA ARG A 292 1.93 10.34 22.46
C ARG A 292 1.86 8.84 22.27
N TRP A 293 0.87 8.14 22.80
CA TRP A 293 0.82 6.68 22.81
C TRP A 293 -0.42 6.14 22.10
N TYR A 294 -0.24 5.07 21.34
CA TYR A 294 -1.32 4.25 20.83
C TYR A 294 -0.99 2.76 20.93
N ALA A 295 -2.02 1.93 20.90
CA ALA A 295 -1.92 0.49 20.70
C ALA A 295 -2.63 0.13 19.39
N ALA A 296 -2.08 -0.84 18.68
CA ALA A 296 -2.70 -1.38 17.46
C ALA A 296 -2.57 -2.89 17.40
N ALA A 297 -3.53 -3.55 16.75
CA ALA A 297 -3.51 -4.97 16.50
C ALA A 297 -4.07 -5.28 15.12
N ARG A 298 -3.57 -6.35 14.49
CA ARG A 298 -4.07 -6.90 13.23
C ARG A 298 -4.17 -8.40 13.32
N ILE A 299 -5.26 -8.94 12.76
CA ILE A 299 -5.41 -10.36 12.44
C ILE A 299 -5.43 -10.44 10.92
N GLY A 300 -4.63 -11.31 10.35
CA GLY A 300 -4.58 -11.58 8.91
C GLY A 300 -4.76 -13.06 8.62
N TYR A 301 -5.33 -13.38 7.47
CA TYR A 301 -5.39 -14.74 6.98
C TYR A 301 -5.18 -14.80 5.47
N GLN A 302 -4.68 -15.95 5.01
CA GLN A 302 -4.55 -16.33 3.61
C GLN A 302 -4.98 -17.77 3.44
N ARG A 303 -5.72 -18.03 2.39
CA ARG A 303 -6.11 -19.39 1.99
C ARG A 303 -5.96 -19.51 0.48
N TYR A 304 -5.32 -20.57 0.06
CA TYR A 304 -5.06 -20.87 -1.34
C TYR A 304 -5.85 -22.10 -1.78
N SER A 305 -6.15 -22.20 -3.09
CA SER A 305 -6.73 -23.41 -3.68
C SER A 305 -5.75 -24.58 -3.67
N VAL A 306 -4.46 -24.31 -3.61
CA VAL A 306 -3.38 -25.29 -3.58
C VAL A 306 -2.45 -24.97 -2.41
N GLY A 307 -2.23 -25.96 -1.53
CA GLY A 307 -1.37 -25.81 -0.36
C GLY A 307 -2.08 -25.32 0.91
N PRO A 308 -1.35 -25.27 2.02
CA PRO A 308 -1.88 -24.84 3.30
C PRO A 308 -2.09 -23.31 3.34
N GLY A 309 -3.06 -22.88 4.14
CA GLY A 309 -3.26 -21.45 4.43
C GLY A 309 -2.33 -20.93 5.52
N ALA A 310 -2.31 -19.61 5.70
CA ALA A 310 -1.55 -18.94 6.75
C ALA A 310 -2.43 -17.97 7.55
N GLN A 311 -2.06 -17.76 8.81
CA GLN A 311 -2.65 -16.77 9.70
C GLN A 311 -1.56 -15.94 10.35
N SER A 312 -1.85 -14.66 10.60
CA SER A 312 -0.94 -13.76 11.29
C SER A 312 -1.68 -12.94 12.33
N TYR A 313 -0.99 -12.68 13.43
CA TYR A 313 -1.45 -11.82 14.52
C TYR A 313 -0.34 -10.85 14.83
N GLU A 314 -0.58 -9.56 14.66
CA GLU A 314 0.40 -8.52 14.93
C GLU A 314 -0.12 -7.55 16.00
N PHE A 315 0.72 -7.21 16.95
CA PHE A 315 0.45 -6.26 18.02
C PHE A 315 1.53 -5.21 18.06
N VAL A 316 1.15 -3.93 18.19
CA VAL A 316 2.09 -2.82 18.22
C VAL A 316 1.70 -1.82 19.31
N ALA A 317 2.70 -1.39 20.08
CA ALA A 317 2.67 -0.18 20.87
C ALA A 317 3.44 0.92 20.14
N GLY A 318 2.80 2.04 19.85
CA GLY A 318 3.42 3.17 19.16
C GLY A 318 3.60 4.36 20.08
N PHE A 319 4.78 4.96 20.05
CA PHE A 319 5.16 6.15 20.82
C PHE A 319 5.57 7.29 19.90
N ARG A 320 4.97 8.46 20.05
CA ARG A 320 5.26 9.70 19.34
C ARG A 320 5.99 10.69 20.26
N PRO A 321 7.33 10.76 20.21
CA PRO A 321 8.08 11.78 20.95
C PRO A 321 7.64 13.19 20.55
N ASN A 322 7.38 13.39 19.27
CA ASN A 322 6.90 14.62 18.65
C ASN A 322 6.05 14.31 17.40
N PRO A 323 5.40 15.28 16.75
CA PRO A 323 4.55 15.07 15.56
C PRO A 323 5.28 14.46 14.34
N TYR A 324 6.58 14.55 14.29
CA TYR A 324 7.40 14.12 13.13
C TYR A 324 8.07 12.77 13.33
N GLN A 325 8.00 12.21 14.55
CA GLN A 325 8.67 10.97 14.91
C GLN A 325 7.71 9.96 15.51
N LEU A 326 7.97 8.70 15.23
CA LEU A 326 7.19 7.57 15.71
C LEU A 326 8.13 6.40 15.98
N ILE A 327 8.02 5.81 17.15
CA ILE A 327 8.70 4.57 17.54
C ILE A 327 7.62 3.51 17.72
N LYS A 328 7.79 2.35 17.10
CA LYS A 328 6.87 1.23 17.20
C LYS A 328 7.58 0.03 17.80
N PHE A 329 6.92 -0.63 18.72
CA PHE A 329 7.34 -1.89 19.34
C PHE A 329 6.30 -2.93 18.92
N GLY A 330 6.71 -3.89 18.11
CA GLY A 330 5.81 -4.84 17.49
C GLY A 330 6.13 -6.28 17.87
N TYR A 331 5.10 -7.11 17.89
CA TYR A 331 5.20 -8.55 18.02
C TYR A 331 4.22 -9.21 17.08
N THR A 332 4.73 -10.10 16.24
CA THR A 332 3.95 -10.82 15.22
C THR A 332 4.07 -12.31 15.45
N VAL A 333 2.93 -12.99 15.42
CA VAL A 333 2.84 -14.46 15.42
C VAL A 333 2.35 -14.88 14.04
N GLN A 334 3.10 -15.74 13.36
CA GLN A 334 2.71 -16.33 12.08
C GLN A 334 2.54 -17.84 12.23
N GLN A 335 1.44 -18.37 11.67
CA GLN A 335 1.09 -19.78 11.70
C GLN A 335 0.67 -20.24 10.30
N GLY A 336 1.11 -21.42 9.88
CA GLY A 336 0.74 -22.03 8.60
C GLY A 336 1.86 -22.00 7.56
N ALA A 337 1.51 -21.94 6.28
CA ALA A 337 2.45 -22.14 5.18
C ALA A 337 3.55 -21.10 5.06
N GLU A 338 4.73 -21.57 4.72
CA GLU A 338 5.96 -20.82 4.51
C GLU A 338 6.00 -20.04 3.17
N TYR A 339 5.00 -19.26 2.83
CA TYR A 339 5.14 -18.46 1.62
C TYR A 339 5.92 -17.16 1.82
N SER A 340 6.14 -16.75 3.06
CA SER A 340 6.88 -15.52 3.40
C SER A 340 8.32 -15.77 3.88
N GLY A 341 8.78 -17.01 3.91
CA GLY A 341 10.14 -17.34 4.39
C GLY A 341 10.36 -17.12 5.89
N THR A 342 9.35 -16.67 6.63
CA THR A 342 9.42 -16.49 8.07
C THR A 342 8.22 -17.15 8.73
N GLN A 343 8.48 -18.26 9.45
CA GLN A 343 7.52 -18.84 10.38
C GLN A 343 7.82 -18.41 11.80
N GLY A 344 6.78 -18.40 12.62
CA GLY A 344 6.94 -18.23 14.07
C GLY A 344 6.78 -16.80 14.56
N ASN A 345 7.42 -16.52 15.67
CA ASN A 345 7.27 -15.27 16.39
C ASN A 345 8.35 -14.27 16.00
N ILE A 346 7.93 -13.04 15.68
CA ILE A 346 8.83 -11.95 15.30
C ILE A 346 8.60 -10.79 16.25
N ALA A 347 9.61 -10.40 17.02
CA ALA A 347 9.65 -9.13 17.71
C ALA A 347 10.31 -8.10 16.81
N ALA A 348 9.81 -6.87 16.76
CA ALA A 348 10.40 -5.83 15.93
C ALA A 348 10.31 -4.46 16.59
N ILE A 349 11.31 -3.63 16.33
CA ILE A 349 11.29 -2.20 16.66
C ILE A 349 11.43 -1.43 15.35
N GLU A 350 10.55 -0.45 15.12
CA GLU A 350 10.63 0.46 13.99
C GLU A 350 10.71 1.90 14.47
N PHE A 351 11.69 2.63 13.98
CA PHE A 351 11.79 4.08 14.12
C PHE A 351 11.40 4.75 12.81
N VAL A 352 10.51 5.73 12.87
CA VAL A 352 10.05 6.49 11.71
C VAL A 352 10.21 7.98 11.97
N THR A 353 10.72 8.70 10.98
CA THR A 353 10.71 10.17 10.97
C THR A 353 10.16 10.67 9.65
N SER A 354 9.29 11.68 9.69
CA SER A 354 8.74 12.33 8.51
C SER A 354 8.92 13.83 8.63
N PHE A 355 9.46 14.45 7.60
CA PHE A 355 9.74 15.89 7.59
C PHE A 355 9.57 16.48 6.20
N ARG A 356 9.38 17.78 6.15
CA ARG A 356 9.38 18.55 4.93
C ARG A 356 10.81 18.98 4.64
N ALA A 357 11.42 18.38 3.61
CA ALA A 357 12.80 18.66 3.23
C ALA A 357 12.93 19.99 2.48
N ILE A 358 11.97 20.28 1.59
CA ILE A 358 11.97 21.50 0.76
C ILE A 358 10.53 22.00 0.68
N SER A 359 10.37 23.33 0.73
CA SER A 359 9.09 24.00 0.46
C SER A 359 9.39 25.32 -0.27
N LEU A 360 8.97 25.40 -1.52
CA LEU A 360 9.09 26.57 -2.38
C LEU A 360 7.67 26.97 -2.80
N ALA A 361 7.11 27.96 -2.13
CA ALA A 361 5.85 28.57 -2.53
C ALA A 361 6.14 29.71 -3.52
N LYS A 362 5.30 29.86 -4.53
CA LYS A 362 5.31 31.00 -5.44
C LYS A 362 3.95 31.68 -5.30
N ASP A 363 3.97 32.92 -4.82
CA ASP A 363 2.79 33.78 -4.68
C ASP A 363 2.10 34.05 -6.02
#